data_cbec0ab4059b4eb7c752714a1cdfadca
#
_entry.id   cbec0ab4059b4eb7c752714a1cdfadca
#
_cell.length_a   1.000
_cell.length_b   1.000
_cell.length_c   1.000
_cell.angle_alpha   90.00
_cell.angle_beta   90.00
_cell.angle_gamma   90.00
#
_symmetry.space_group_name_H-M   'P 1'
#
loop_
_entity.id
_entity.type
_entity.pdbx_description
1 polymer ?
#
loop_
_entity_poly.entity_id
_entity_poly.type
_entity_poly.pdbx_seq_one_letter_code
_entity_poly.pdbx_strand_id
1 'polypeptide(L)'
;MTNVLFLWPPEAPLRTYLADGVAGLPQIELVFPPAASEEALLPLAAGARVMVGWRPTPALLAATDELELFINPGAGVQHLIAPFRELNERRPVILVNGHGNSYFTAQHAVALLLALTNRVVLHHNWMAAGRWRLGDAEAASIPLRGRRVGLLGYGHVNRQVHRFLAGFDVEFAALRAAWPPSGEEEPPTALRKFAEGELHPFLEYVDTLILSVPETARTRGLIGPAELALLGAEGLLVNVARGAVVDEEGLYEALRNGTIAGAALDVWYDYRPEADRSGRKYPYYFPFHDLPNVVLSPHRAASPFGDLARWDEVVENLKRFAYGREDLLNVVDLGREY
;
A
#
# COMPACT_ATOMS: atom_id res chain seq x y z
N MET A 1 3.56 21.07 27.66
CA MET A 1 2.88 21.22 26.33
C MET A 1 3.55 20.25 25.38
N THR A 2 2.81 19.52 24.58
CA THR A 2 3.36 18.51 23.65
C THR A 2 3.47 19.14 22.27
N ASN A 3 4.71 19.39 21.83
CA ASN A 3 4.97 19.90 20.49
C ASN A 3 4.91 18.75 19.49
N VAL A 4 4.04 18.90 18.50
CA VAL A 4 3.85 17.96 17.39
C VAL A 4 4.43 18.56 16.13
N LEU A 5 5.62 18.16 15.72
CA LEU A 5 6.30 18.67 14.54
C LEU A 5 5.88 17.90 13.29
N PHE A 6 5.32 18.59 12.32
CA PHE A 6 5.10 18.05 10.97
C PHE A 6 6.37 18.25 10.13
N LEU A 7 6.80 17.21 9.42
CA LEU A 7 8.03 17.26 8.62
C LEU A 7 7.84 17.88 7.22
N TRP A 8 6.73 18.54 6.98
CA TRP A 8 6.43 19.30 5.76
C TRP A 8 5.43 20.42 6.06
N PRO A 9 5.33 21.47 5.24
CA PRO A 9 4.30 22.48 5.35
C PRO A 9 2.98 21.99 4.73
N PRO A 10 1.98 21.54 5.51
CA PRO A 10 0.70 21.14 4.95
C PRO A 10 -0.03 22.34 4.33
N GLU A 11 -0.84 22.08 3.29
CA GLU A 11 -1.73 23.08 2.72
C GLU A 11 -2.81 23.52 3.72
N ALA A 12 -3.37 24.73 3.53
CA ALA A 12 -4.32 25.32 4.44
C ALA A 12 -5.52 24.41 4.82
N PRO A 13 -6.18 23.70 3.89
CA PRO A 13 -7.29 22.80 4.25
C PRO A 13 -6.87 21.71 5.22
N LEU A 14 -5.69 21.12 5.03
CA LEU A 14 -5.18 20.08 5.93
C LEU A 14 -4.77 20.66 7.29
N ARG A 15 -4.17 21.85 7.33
CA ARG A 15 -3.84 22.51 8.61
C ARG A 15 -5.09 22.74 9.44
N THR A 16 -6.16 23.25 8.82
CA THR A 16 -7.45 23.47 9.49
C THR A 16 -8.02 22.16 10.00
N TYR A 17 -8.06 21.14 9.14
CA TYR A 17 -8.56 19.81 9.52
C TYR A 17 -7.84 19.20 10.74
N LEU A 18 -6.50 19.27 10.74
CA LEU A 18 -5.69 18.77 11.85
C LEU A 18 -5.90 19.60 13.12
N ALA A 19 -5.95 20.95 13.00
CA ALA A 19 -6.19 21.84 14.12
C ALA A 19 -7.57 21.63 14.75
N ASP A 20 -8.62 21.53 13.93
CA ASP A 20 -9.98 21.23 14.38
C ASP A 20 -10.05 19.85 15.06
N GLY A 21 -9.34 18.87 14.49
CA GLY A 21 -9.26 17.54 15.05
C GLY A 21 -8.69 17.47 16.46
N VAL A 22 -7.79 18.37 16.84
CA VAL A 22 -7.16 18.43 18.18
C VAL A 22 -7.60 19.65 19.02
N ALA A 23 -8.58 20.43 18.58
CA ALA A 23 -8.99 21.68 19.22
C ALA A 23 -9.38 21.55 20.70
N GLY A 24 -9.85 20.36 21.13
CA GLY A 24 -10.18 20.07 22.53
C GLY A 24 -8.98 19.67 23.41
N LEU A 25 -7.75 19.70 22.90
CA LEU A 25 -6.54 19.23 23.59
C LEU A 25 -5.55 20.37 23.82
N PRO A 26 -5.73 21.20 24.87
CA PRO A 26 -4.89 22.39 25.11
C PRO A 26 -3.42 22.05 25.36
N GLN A 27 -3.09 20.80 25.66
CA GLN A 27 -1.72 20.31 25.84
C GLN A 27 -1.01 20.00 24.51
N ILE A 28 -1.71 20.01 23.36
CA ILE A 28 -1.13 19.76 22.03
C ILE A 28 -0.86 21.08 21.33
N GLU A 29 0.34 21.25 20.80
CA GLU A 29 0.73 22.34 19.91
C GLU A 29 1.19 21.76 18.58
N LEU A 30 0.47 22.07 17.48
CA LEU A 30 0.84 21.67 16.13
C LEU A 30 1.86 22.64 15.55
N VAL A 31 3.05 22.17 15.24
CA VAL A 31 4.14 22.94 14.66
C VAL A 31 4.29 22.60 13.18
N PHE A 32 3.98 23.57 12.32
CA PHE A 32 4.10 23.45 10.88
C PHE A 32 5.32 24.23 10.40
N PRO A 33 6.31 23.57 9.76
CA PRO A 33 7.52 24.25 9.27
C PRO A 33 7.21 25.12 8.04
N PRO A 34 8.06 26.12 7.75
CA PRO A 34 7.93 26.93 6.54
C PRO A 34 8.33 26.15 5.27
N ALA A 35 9.18 25.13 5.40
CA ALA A 35 9.64 24.26 4.32
C ALA A 35 9.96 22.85 4.84
N ALA A 36 10.05 21.86 3.93
CA ALA A 36 10.42 20.49 4.25
C ALA A 36 11.95 20.25 4.26
N SER A 37 12.77 21.30 4.14
CA SER A 37 14.22 21.17 4.18
C SER A 37 14.71 20.89 5.61
N GLU A 38 15.80 20.14 5.73
CA GLU A 38 16.41 19.82 7.03
C GLU A 38 16.78 21.11 7.80
N GLU A 39 17.29 22.13 7.09
CA GLU A 39 17.61 23.43 7.67
C GLU A 39 16.41 24.09 8.37
N ALA A 40 15.22 23.99 7.76
CA ALA A 40 13.97 24.55 8.34
C ALA A 40 13.43 23.71 9.49
N LEU A 41 13.69 22.41 9.48
CA LEU A 41 13.14 21.46 10.45
C LEU A 41 13.98 21.33 11.71
N LEU A 42 15.31 21.35 11.62
CA LEU A 42 16.23 21.14 12.76
C LEU A 42 15.97 22.08 13.96
N PRO A 43 15.77 23.41 13.76
CA PRO A 43 15.49 24.31 14.87
C PRO A 43 14.18 23.98 15.60
N LEU A 44 13.19 23.39 14.89
CA LEU A 44 11.89 23.03 15.43
C LEU A 44 11.89 21.65 16.08
N ALA A 45 12.87 20.82 15.77
CA ALA A 45 12.94 19.45 16.26
C ALA A 45 13.34 19.34 17.73
N ALA A 46 14.11 20.29 18.28
CA ALA A 46 14.70 20.21 19.61
C ALA A 46 13.71 19.99 20.77
N GLY A 47 12.46 20.47 20.64
CA GLY A 47 11.41 20.27 21.65
C GLY A 47 10.27 19.38 21.19
N ALA A 48 10.43 18.64 20.09
CA ALA A 48 9.37 17.81 19.54
C ALA A 48 9.25 16.49 20.32
N ARG A 49 8.09 16.29 20.99
CA ARG A 49 7.73 14.99 21.58
C ARG A 49 7.04 14.06 20.58
N VAL A 50 6.40 14.62 19.57
CA VAL A 50 5.77 13.87 18.48
C VAL A 50 6.26 14.42 17.15
N MET A 51 6.62 13.55 16.23
CA MET A 51 6.89 13.92 14.84
C MET A 51 5.93 13.22 13.89
N VAL A 52 5.45 13.94 12.87
CA VAL A 52 4.54 13.41 11.85
C VAL A 52 5.18 13.59 10.48
N GLY A 53 5.39 12.51 9.72
CA GLY A 53 5.99 12.60 8.39
C GLY A 53 6.44 11.23 7.85
N TRP A 54 6.97 11.23 6.63
CA TRP A 54 7.34 9.97 5.96
C TRP A 54 8.83 9.65 6.01
N ARG A 55 9.71 10.66 6.04
CA ARG A 55 11.14 10.48 5.84
C ARG A 55 11.94 11.40 6.76
N PRO A 56 12.01 11.09 8.06
CA PRO A 56 12.89 11.82 8.95
C PRO A 56 14.34 11.55 8.55
N THR A 57 15.20 12.58 8.61
CA THR A 57 16.65 12.36 8.47
C THR A 57 17.24 11.88 9.78
N PRO A 58 18.40 11.20 9.77
CA PRO A 58 19.11 10.86 11.00
C PRO A 58 19.40 12.08 11.89
N ALA A 59 19.69 13.24 11.28
CA ALA A 59 19.93 14.48 12.01
C ALA A 59 18.66 14.96 12.74
N LEU A 60 17.47 14.87 12.12
CA LEU A 60 16.20 15.20 12.77
C LEU A 60 15.88 14.26 13.94
N LEU A 61 16.11 12.96 13.78
CA LEU A 61 15.90 12.00 14.86
C LEU A 61 16.88 12.19 16.02
N ALA A 62 18.07 12.70 15.74
CA ALA A 62 19.08 13.01 16.76
C ALA A 62 18.92 14.41 17.38
N ALA A 63 18.12 15.30 16.80
CA ALA A 63 17.97 16.69 17.23
C ALA A 63 17.14 16.87 18.53
N THR A 64 16.45 15.82 18.97
CA THR A 64 15.63 15.87 20.19
C THR A 64 15.79 14.59 21.00
N ASP A 65 15.97 14.75 22.30
CA ASP A 65 15.92 13.62 23.27
C ASP A 65 14.50 13.41 23.81
N GLU A 66 13.54 14.26 23.45
CA GLU A 66 12.16 14.22 23.93
C GLU A 66 11.19 13.44 23.02
N LEU A 67 11.62 12.98 21.85
CA LEU A 67 10.75 12.25 20.92
C LEU A 67 10.25 10.94 21.54
N GLU A 68 8.95 10.80 21.67
CA GLU A 68 8.27 9.63 22.22
C GLU A 68 7.45 8.89 21.14
N LEU A 69 6.92 9.64 20.15
CA LEU A 69 6.05 9.09 19.12
C LEU A 69 6.42 9.64 17.73
N PHE A 70 6.58 8.73 16.78
CA PHE A 70 6.67 9.08 15.35
C PHE A 70 5.48 8.50 14.61
N ILE A 71 4.74 9.37 13.92
CA ILE A 71 3.57 9.01 13.11
C ILE A 71 3.96 9.07 11.63
N ASN A 72 4.05 7.92 10.97
CA ASN A 72 4.13 7.83 9.53
C ASN A 72 2.71 7.83 8.93
N PRO A 73 2.27 8.87 8.19
CA PRO A 73 0.88 8.93 7.69
C PRO A 73 0.54 7.93 6.58
N GLY A 74 1.51 7.13 6.15
CA GLY A 74 1.34 6.09 5.14
C GLY A 74 1.56 4.69 5.69
N ALA A 75 1.08 3.66 4.99
CA ALA A 75 1.20 2.28 5.44
C ALA A 75 2.64 1.71 5.36
N GLY A 76 3.44 2.16 4.38
CA GLY A 76 4.79 1.61 4.18
C GLY A 76 5.82 2.21 5.13
N VAL A 77 6.47 1.36 5.91
CA VAL A 77 7.47 1.74 6.93
C VAL A 77 8.83 1.09 6.74
N GLN A 78 9.05 0.31 5.69
CA GLN A 78 10.28 -0.46 5.47
C GLN A 78 11.56 0.41 5.58
N HIS A 79 11.51 1.66 5.16
CA HIS A 79 12.62 2.61 5.23
C HIS A 79 12.85 3.21 6.63
N LEU A 80 11.92 3.00 7.56
CA LEU A 80 11.97 3.47 8.94
C LEU A 80 12.45 2.38 9.91
N ILE A 81 12.38 1.10 9.52
CA ILE A 81 12.67 -0.02 10.43
C ILE A 81 14.07 0.06 11.00
N ALA A 82 15.10 0.17 10.15
CA ALA A 82 16.50 0.22 10.61
C ALA A 82 16.79 1.47 11.48
N PRO A 83 16.42 2.71 11.06
CA PRO A 83 16.60 3.89 11.89
C PRO A 83 15.89 3.81 13.26
N PHE A 84 14.67 3.23 13.30
CA PHE A 84 13.92 3.14 14.55
C PHE A 84 14.39 1.98 15.44
N ARG A 85 14.95 0.89 14.90
CA ARG A 85 15.67 -0.12 15.69
C ARG A 85 16.87 0.52 16.39
N GLU A 86 17.72 1.25 15.66
CA GLU A 86 18.88 1.94 16.23
C GLU A 86 18.47 2.99 17.29
N LEU A 87 17.41 3.75 17.02
CA LEU A 87 16.90 4.75 17.97
C LEU A 87 16.39 4.09 19.25
N ASN A 88 15.69 2.96 19.15
CA ASN A 88 15.14 2.23 20.29
C ASN A 88 16.21 1.51 21.15
N GLU A 89 17.43 1.29 20.64
CA GLU A 89 18.57 0.85 21.46
C GLU A 89 19.01 1.93 22.46
N ARG A 90 18.75 3.20 22.16
CA ARG A 90 19.16 4.35 22.99
C ARG A 90 18.02 4.84 23.87
N ARG A 91 16.81 4.86 23.35
CA ARG A 91 15.59 5.33 24.05
C ARG A 91 14.35 4.77 23.37
N PRO A 92 13.27 4.49 24.12
CA PRO A 92 12.04 3.98 23.53
C PRO A 92 11.34 5.11 22.73
N VAL A 93 11.09 4.87 21.45
CA VAL A 93 10.27 5.74 20.59
C VAL A 93 9.25 4.86 19.85
N ILE A 94 7.98 5.16 20.03
CA ILE A 94 6.92 4.42 19.36
C ILE A 94 6.83 4.88 17.90
N LEU A 95 6.85 3.93 16.96
CA LEU A 95 6.56 4.17 15.57
C LEU A 95 5.14 3.66 15.26
N VAL A 96 4.30 4.51 14.67
CA VAL A 96 2.99 4.11 14.15
C VAL A 96 2.90 4.41 12.66
N ASN A 97 2.11 3.62 11.92
CA ASN A 97 1.83 3.87 10.52
C ASN A 97 0.35 4.15 10.27
N GLY A 98 0.02 4.75 9.10
CA GLY A 98 -1.33 5.12 8.74
C GLY A 98 -1.95 4.18 7.70
N HIS A 99 -3.18 3.79 7.92
CA HIS A 99 -3.99 2.99 7.01
C HIS A 99 -5.20 3.75 6.43
N GLY A 100 -5.29 5.06 6.69
CA GLY A 100 -6.40 5.92 6.22
C GLY A 100 -6.60 5.94 4.70
N ASN A 101 -5.61 5.46 3.92
CA ASN A 101 -5.73 5.30 2.47
C ASN A 101 -6.30 3.95 2.03
N SER A 102 -6.58 3.02 2.94
CA SER A 102 -6.93 1.64 2.59
C SER A 102 -8.18 1.53 1.72
N TYR A 103 -9.18 2.37 1.96
CA TYR A 103 -10.39 2.44 1.12
C TYR A 103 -10.04 2.79 -0.34
N PHE A 104 -9.25 3.84 -0.55
CA PHE A 104 -8.87 4.31 -1.89
C PHE A 104 -7.96 3.32 -2.60
N THR A 105 -7.02 2.72 -1.87
CA THR A 105 -6.15 1.66 -2.40
C THR A 105 -6.97 0.44 -2.83
N ALA A 106 -7.95 0.04 -2.05
CA ALA A 106 -8.86 -1.05 -2.40
C ALA A 106 -9.73 -0.72 -3.61
N GLN A 107 -10.29 0.49 -3.67
CA GLN A 107 -11.04 0.97 -4.84
C GLN A 107 -10.18 0.92 -6.11
N HIS A 108 -8.93 1.37 -6.00
CA HIS A 108 -7.99 1.35 -7.13
C HIS A 108 -7.63 -0.09 -7.55
N ALA A 109 -7.40 -0.99 -6.58
CA ALA A 109 -7.14 -2.41 -6.88
C ALA A 109 -8.30 -3.05 -7.64
N VAL A 110 -9.54 -2.77 -7.24
CA VAL A 110 -10.74 -3.24 -7.95
C VAL A 110 -10.85 -2.61 -9.34
N ALA A 111 -10.58 -1.31 -9.46
CA ALA A 111 -10.58 -0.62 -10.75
C ALA A 111 -9.52 -1.21 -11.70
N LEU A 112 -8.32 -1.50 -11.22
CA LEU A 112 -7.25 -2.16 -11.98
C LEU A 112 -7.66 -3.58 -12.40
N LEU A 113 -8.25 -4.37 -11.50
CA LEU A 113 -8.76 -5.70 -11.83
C LEU A 113 -9.82 -5.63 -12.94
N LEU A 114 -10.78 -4.72 -12.82
CA LEU A 114 -11.83 -4.53 -13.82
C LEU A 114 -11.27 -3.98 -15.14
N ALA A 115 -10.29 -3.09 -15.10
CA ALA A 115 -9.61 -2.59 -16.30
C ALA A 115 -8.86 -3.70 -17.04
N LEU A 116 -8.23 -4.63 -16.30
CA LEU A 116 -7.53 -5.79 -16.84
C LEU A 116 -8.55 -6.78 -17.45
N THR A 117 -9.54 -7.19 -16.68
CA THR A 117 -10.50 -8.24 -17.08
C THR A 117 -11.40 -7.81 -18.22
N ASN A 118 -11.82 -6.53 -18.27
CA ASN A 118 -12.63 -5.97 -19.35
C ASN A 118 -11.78 -5.33 -20.46
N ARG A 119 -10.44 -5.43 -20.39
CA ARG A 119 -9.50 -4.88 -21.39
C ARG A 119 -9.72 -3.38 -21.68
N VAL A 120 -10.14 -2.61 -20.67
CA VAL A 120 -10.56 -1.21 -20.84
C VAL A 120 -9.47 -0.35 -21.47
N VAL A 121 -8.22 -0.50 -21.02
CA VAL A 121 -7.07 0.26 -21.54
C VAL A 121 -6.81 -0.09 -23.01
N LEU A 122 -6.83 -1.37 -23.36
CA LEU A 122 -6.64 -1.85 -24.72
C LEU A 122 -7.74 -1.30 -25.66
N HIS A 123 -8.99 -1.43 -25.26
CA HIS A 123 -10.14 -0.93 -26.05
C HIS A 123 -10.12 0.59 -26.17
N HIS A 124 -9.72 1.32 -25.12
CA HIS A 124 -9.54 2.77 -25.18
C HIS A 124 -8.48 3.15 -26.22
N ASN A 125 -7.32 2.50 -26.21
CA ASN A 125 -6.23 2.76 -27.14
C ASN A 125 -6.64 2.46 -28.59
N TRP A 126 -7.39 1.38 -28.83
CA TRP A 126 -7.93 1.09 -30.17
C TRP A 126 -8.88 2.18 -30.63
N MET A 127 -9.82 2.57 -29.77
CA MET A 127 -10.81 3.59 -30.10
C MET A 127 -10.15 4.95 -30.35
N ALA A 128 -9.18 5.34 -29.51
CA ALA A 128 -8.42 6.58 -29.70
C ALA A 128 -7.59 6.60 -31.00
N ALA A 129 -7.18 5.43 -31.49
CA ALA A 129 -6.50 5.26 -32.79
C ALA A 129 -7.47 5.08 -33.97
N GLY A 130 -8.79 5.26 -33.79
CA GLY A 130 -9.78 5.09 -34.83
C GLY A 130 -10.09 3.64 -35.24
N ARG A 131 -9.64 2.66 -34.41
CA ARG A 131 -9.83 1.23 -34.67
C ARG A 131 -11.13 0.77 -34.02
N TRP A 132 -12.23 0.89 -34.79
CA TRP A 132 -13.57 0.53 -34.36
C TRP A 132 -13.87 -0.96 -34.55
N ARG A 133 -14.35 -1.62 -33.49
CA ARG A 133 -14.84 -3.01 -33.50
C ARG A 133 -13.89 -4.00 -34.17
N LEU A 134 -12.71 -4.13 -33.62
CA LEU A 134 -11.80 -5.23 -33.97
C LEU A 134 -12.41 -6.57 -33.56
N GLY A 135 -11.92 -7.67 -34.15
CA GLY A 135 -12.48 -9.01 -34.02
C GLY A 135 -12.80 -9.44 -32.58
N ASP A 136 -13.82 -10.26 -32.44
CA ASP A 136 -14.39 -10.64 -31.14
C ASP A 136 -13.40 -11.39 -30.23
N ALA A 137 -12.49 -12.18 -30.81
CA ALA A 137 -11.50 -12.95 -30.05
C ALA A 137 -10.47 -12.04 -29.34
N GLU A 138 -10.01 -10.97 -30.03
CA GLU A 138 -9.06 -10.02 -29.42
C GLU A 138 -9.75 -9.09 -28.42
N ALA A 139 -11.08 -8.89 -28.56
CA ALA A 139 -11.88 -8.04 -27.70
C ALA A 139 -12.45 -8.76 -26.47
N ALA A 140 -12.35 -10.09 -26.41
CA ALA A 140 -12.97 -10.88 -25.37
C ALA A 140 -12.51 -10.46 -23.96
N SER A 141 -13.49 -10.21 -23.07
CA SER A 141 -13.22 -9.98 -21.64
C SER A 141 -13.08 -11.29 -20.87
N ILE A 142 -12.44 -11.21 -19.72
CA ILE A 142 -12.30 -12.31 -18.75
C ILE A 142 -13.42 -12.15 -17.72
N PRO A 143 -14.43 -13.01 -17.63
CA PRO A 143 -15.49 -12.87 -16.64
C PRO A 143 -14.95 -13.10 -15.22
N LEU A 144 -15.40 -12.27 -14.26
CA LEU A 144 -15.09 -12.48 -12.84
C LEU A 144 -16.01 -13.52 -12.20
N ARG A 145 -17.23 -13.67 -12.68
CA ARG A 145 -18.21 -14.60 -12.12
C ARG A 145 -17.66 -16.02 -12.03
N GLY A 146 -17.76 -16.61 -10.83
CA GLY A 146 -17.28 -17.94 -10.54
C GLY A 146 -15.76 -18.05 -10.30
N ARG A 147 -15.01 -16.94 -10.34
CA ARG A 147 -13.58 -16.95 -10.04
C ARG A 147 -13.32 -17.03 -8.54
N ARG A 148 -12.15 -17.56 -8.21
CA ARG A 148 -11.65 -17.69 -6.84
C ARG A 148 -10.62 -16.59 -6.59
N VAL A 149 -11.06 -15.53 -5.89
CA VAL A 149 -10.24 -14.35 -5.58
C VAL A 149 -9.41 -14.63 -4.32
N GLY A 150 -8.10 -14.67 -4.48
CA GLY A 150 -7.10 -14.81 -3.43
C GLY A 150 -6.62 -13.47 -2.93
N LEU A 151 -6.73 -13.25 -1.64
CA LEU A 151 -6.31 -12.03 -0.96
C LEU A 151 -5.02 -12.31 -0.18
N LEU A 152 -3.85 -12.03 -0.78
CA LEU A 152 -2.56 -12.20 -0.11
C LEU A 152 -2.31 -11.01 0.82
N GLY A 153 -2.36 -11.29 2.14
CA GLY A 153 -2.52 -10.30 3.19
C GLY A 153 -3.99 -9.90 3.37
N TYR A 154 -4.57 -10.21 4.52
CA TYR A 154 -5.96 -9.86 4.86
C TYR A 154 -5.99 -8.77 5.94
N GLY A 155 -5.40 -7.62 5.60
CA GLY A 155 -5.38 -6.39 6.38
C GLY A 155 -6.41 -5.36 5.87
N HIS A 156 -6.19 -4.08 6.20
CA HIS A 156 -7.12 -2.98 5.90
C HIS A 156 -7.50 -2.88 4.42
N VAL A 157 -6.55 -3.02 3.48
CA VAL A 157 -6.83 -2.91 2.04
C VAL A 157 -7.65 -4.11 1.56
N ASN A 158 -7.18 -5.34 1.74
CA ASN A 158 -7.84 -6.52 1.18
C ASN A 158 -9.20 -6.83 1.84
N ARG A 159 -9.46 -6.35 3.04
CA ARG A 159 -10.80 -6.39 3.65
C ARG A 159 -11.78 -5.49 2.91
N GLN A 160 -11.34 -4.30 2.48
CA GLN A 160 -12.17 -3.43 1.63
C GLN A 160 -12.32 -4.02 0.22
N VAL A 161 -11.27 -4.60 -0.37
CA VAL A 161 -11.36 -5.30 -1.67
C VAL A 161 -12.40 -6.42 -1.58
N HIS A 162 -12.37 -7.24 -0.53
CA HIS A 162 -13.38 -8.27 -0.28
C HIS A 162 -14.79 -7.68 -0.28
N ARG A 163 -15.01 -6.59 0.49
CA ARG A 163 -16.30 -5.90 0.55
C ARG A 163 -16.75 -5.38 -0.81
N PHE A 164 -15.85 -4.78 -1.58
CA PHE A 164 -16.18 -4.21 -2.89
C PHE A 164 -16.49 -5.28 -3.93
N LEU A 165 -15.82 -6.42 -3.89
CA LEU A 165 -16.02 -7.53 -4.83
C LEU A 165 -17.12 -8.50 -4.41
N ALA A 166 -17.71 -8.37 -3.23
CA ALA A 166 -18.73 -9.29 -2.73
C ALA A 166 -19.98 -9.45 -3.63
N GLY A 167 -20.24 -8.44 -4.49
CA GLY A 167 -21.37 -8.47 -5.44
C GLY A 167 -21.04 -9.04 -6.83
N PHE A 168 -19.83 -9.62 -7.04
CA PHE A 168 -19.41 -10.13 -8.36
C PHE A 168 -19.58 -11.64 -8.55
N ASP A 169 -20.31 -12.32 -7.67
CA ASP A 169 -20.46 -13.79 -7.70
C ASP A 169 -19.12 -14.54 -7.72
N VAL A 170 -18.17 -14.12 -6.89
CA VAL A 170 -16.83 -14.73 -6.74
C VAL A 170 -16.72 -15.45 -5.40
N GLU A 171 -15.80 -16.44 -5.33
CA GLU A 171 -15.41 -17.07 -4.08
C GLU A 171 -14.16 -16.37 -3.52
N PHE A 172 -14.04 -16.30 -2.20
CA PHE A 172 -12.88 -15.66 -1.58
C PHE A 172 -12.02 -16.65 -0.78
N ALA A 173 -10.72 -16.50 -0.95
CA ALA A 173 -9.71 -17.08 -0.08
C ALA A 173 -8.74 -15.99 0.39
N ALA A 174 -8.21 -16.10 1.59
CA ALA A 174 -7.18 -15.19 2.06
C ALA A 174 -6.06 -15.92 2.81
N LEU A 175 -4.83 -15.47 2.59
CA LEU A 175 -3.66 -15.88 3.33
C LEU A 175 -3.19 -14.74 4.22
N ARG A 176 -3.00 -15.04 5.51
CA ARG A 176 -2.52 -14.10 6.53
C ARG A 176 -1.53 -14.79 7.46
N ALA A 177 -0.48 -14.08 7.90
CA ALA A 177 0.52 -14.63 8.81
C ALA A 177 -0.07 -15.19 10.12
N ALA A 178 -1.04 -14.48 10.69
CA ALA A 178 -1.80 -14.94 11.85
C ALA A 178 -3.24 -14.46 11.76
N TRP A 179 -4.19 -15.34 12.00
CA TRP A 179 -5.61 -15.01 12.13
C TRP A 179 -5.90 -14.60 13.56
N PRO A 180 -6.67 -13.52 13.79
CA PRO A 180 -7.12 -13.18 15.14
C PRO A 180 -8.04 -14.28 15.69
N PRO A 181 -8.21 -14.35 17.02
CA PRO A 181 -9.22 -15.22 17.64
C PRO A 181 -10.62 -15.02 17.02
N SER A 182 -11.42 -16.07 17.04
CA SER A 182 -12.79 -16.03 16.51
C SER A 182 -13.62 -14.96 17.25
N GLY A 183 -14.29 -14.08 16.50
CA GLY A 183 -15.13 -13.01 17.03
C GLY A 183 -14.60 -11.59 16.81
N GLU A 184 -13.34 -11.43 16.43
CA GLU A 184 -12.82 -10.16 15.95
C GLU A 184 -13.10 -10.04 14.45
N GLU A 185 -14.05 -9.20 14.08
CA GLU A 185 -14.37 -8.80 12.72
C GLU A 185 -14.70 -9.93 11.73
N GLU A 186 -15.98 -10.19 11.54
CA GLU A 186 -16.45 -11.14 10.53
C GLU A 186 -16.16 -10.61 9.10
N PRO A 187 -15.75 -11.49 8.16
CA PRO A 187 -15.57 -11.11 6.77
C PRO A 187 -16.94 -10.78 6.13
N PRO A 188 -16.98 -9.91 5.09
CA PRO A 188 -18.23 -9.50 4.42
C PRO A 188 -19.04 -10.66 3.86
N THR A 189 -18.38 -11.70 3.37
CA THR A 189 -18.99 -12.95 2.87
C THR A 189 -18.11 -14.14 3.28
N ALA A 190 -18.49 -15.35 2.88
CA ALA A 190 -17.71 -16.56 3.12
C ALA A 190 -16.25 -16.40 2.66
N LEU A 191 -15.32 -16.83 3.51
CA LEU A 191 -13.87 -16.69 3.27
C LEU A 191 -13.15 -17.99 3.66
N ARG A 192 -12.47 -18.58 2.69
CA ARG A 192 -11.52 -19.67 2.97
C ARG A 192 -10.21 -19.09 3.52
N LYS A 193 -9.83 -19.50 4.72
CA LYS A 193 -8.66 -18.99 5.42
C LYS A 193 -7.46 -19.91 5.22
N PHE A 194 -6.30 -19.30 4.92
CA PHE A 194 -5.00 -19.94 4.90
C PHE A 194 -4.05 -19.21 5.85
N ALA A 195 -3.16 -19.95 6.51
CA ALA A 195 -2.19 -19.43 7.47
C ALA A 195 -0.78 -19.33 6.87
N GLU A 196 0.17 -18.80 7.65
CA GLU A 196 1.59 -18.83 7.30
C GLU A 196 2.06 -20.26 7.03
N GLY A 197 2.81 -20.46 5.95
CA GLY A 197 3.26 -21.79 5.50
C GLY A 197 2.34 -22.47 4.47
N GLU A 198 1.14 -21.95 4.24
CA GLU A 198 0.17 -22.51 3.28
C GLU A 198 0.14 -21.72 1.94
N LEU A 199 1.24 -21.05 1.56
CA LEU A 199 1.29 -20.24 0.33
C LEU A 199 0.96 -21.05 -0.92
N HIS A 200 1.60 -22.19 -1.12
CA HIS A 200 1.36 -23.02 -2.32
C HIS A 200 -0.07 -23.58 -2.36
N PRO A 201 -0.60 -24.21 -1.32
CA PRO A 201 -2.02 -24.61 -1.30
C PRO A 201 -3.01 -23.46 -1.51
N PHE A 202 -2.68 -22.24 -1.04
CA PHE A 202 -3.48 -21.05 -1.31
C PHE A 202 -3.45 -20.67 -2.78
N LEU A 203 -2.26 -20.64 -3.41
CA LEU A 203 -2.09 -20.28 -4.83
C LEU A 203 -2.71 -21.31 -5.78
N GLU A 204 -2.64 -22.60 -5.46
CA GLU A 204 -3.32 -23.66 -6.20
C GLU A 204 -4.85 -23.57 -6.13
N TYR A 205 -5.37 -22.97 -5.05
CA TYR A 205 -6.82 -22.82 -4.88
C TYR A 205 -7.38 -21.62 -5.67
N VAL A 206 -6.63 -20.53 -5.83
CA VAL A 206 -7.11 -19.28 -6.41
C VAL A 206 -6.70 -19.10 -7.87
N ASP A 207 -7.45 -18.30 -8.62
CA ASP A 207 -7.14 -17.95 -10.01
C ASP A 207 -7.04 -16.43 -10.23
N THR A 208 -7.32 -15.64 -9.21
CA THR A 208 -7.17 -14.18 -9.22
C THR A 208 -6.51 -13.77 -7.91
N LEU A 209 -5.27 -13.29 -7.97
CA LEU A 209 -4.45 -12.95 -6.81
C LEU A 209 -4.35 -11.44 -6.63
N ILE A 210 -4.74 -10.92 -5.45
CA ILE A 210 -4.61 -9.49 -5.09
C ILE A 210 -3.66 -9.38 -3.89
N LEU A 211 -2.53 -8.67 -4.10
CA LEU A 211 -1.49 -8.51 -3.10
C LEU A 211 -1.64 -7.20 -2.34
N SER A 212 -1.67 -7.29 -0.99
CA SER A 212 -1.64 -6.15 -0.09
C SER A 212 -0.80 -6.43 1.18
N VAL A 213 0.25 -7.22 1.06
CA VAL A 213 1.21 -7.48 2.14
C VAL A 213 2.24 -6.35 2.26
N PRO A 214 2.79 -6.07 3.45
CA PRO A 214 3.92 -5.15 3.58
C PRO A 214 5.18 -5.74 2.92
N GLU A 215 6.12 -4.88 2.53
CA GLU A 215 7.45 -5.32 2.13
C GLU A 215 8.30 -5.52 3.39
N THR A 216 8.70 -6.76 3.61
CA THR A 216 9.57 -7.19 4.71
C THR A 216 10.61 -8.18 4.18
N ALA A 217 11.57 -8.58 5.00
CA ALA A 217 12.51 -9.65 4.64
C ALA A 217 11.81 -10.96 4.25
N ARG A 218 10.60 -11.23 4.79
CA ARG A 218 9.82 -12.45 4.51
C ARG A 218 8.97 -12.38 3.24
N THR A 219 8.61 -11.18 2.80
CA THR A 219 7.69 -10.99 1.67
C THR A 219 8.39 -10.53 0.40
N ARG A 220 9.65 -10.16 0.48
CA ARG A 220 10.47 -9.83 -0.69
C ARG A 220 10.69 -11.07 -1.56
N GLY A 221 10.32 -10.99 -2.84
CA GLY A 221 10.37 -12.11 -3.77
C GLY A 221 9.45 -13.29 -3.41
N LEU A 222 8.42 -13.04 -2.60
CA LEU A 222 7.48 -14.07 -2.14
C LEU A 222 6.74 -14.75 -3.31
N ILE A 223 6.48 -14.00 -4.37
CA ILE A 223 5.85 -14.49 -5.58
C ILE A 223 6.90 -14.53 -6.68
N GLY A 224 7.49 -15.68 -6.87
CA GLY A 224 8.45 -15.99 -7.94
C GLY A 224 7.84 -16.80 -9.08
N PRO A 225 8.67 -17.30 -10.01
CA PRO A 225 8.20 -18.11 -11.14
C PRO A 225 7.40 -19.35 -10.74
N ALA A 226 7.77 -20.02 -9.65
CA ALA A 226 7.06 -21.21 -9.17
C ALA A 226 5.66 -20.85 -8.66
N GLU A 227 5.54 -19.76 -7.89
CA GLU A 227 4.29 -19.26 -7.37
C GLU A 227 3.36 -18.77 -8.49
N LEU A 228 3.91 -18.09 -9.51
CA LEU A 228 3.15 -17.66 -10.69
C LEU A 228 2.63 -18.87 -11.50
N ALA A 229 3.40 -19.94 -11.60
CA ALA A 229 2.97 -21.16 -12.28
C ALA A 229 1.79 -21.85 -11.57
N LEU A 230 1.67 -21.73 -10.24
CA LEU A 230 0.54 -22.28 -9.48
C LEU A 230 -0.79 -21.57 -9.76
N LEU A 231 -0.76 -20.28 -10.14
CA LEU A 231 -1.95 -19.55 -10.58
C LEU A 231 -2.48 -20.06 -11.93
N GLY A 232 -1.60 -20.63 -12.76
CA GLY A 232 -1.92 -21.23 -14.06
C GLY A 232 -2.25 -20.21 -15.15
N ALA A 233 -2.49 -20.74 -16.37
CA ALA A 233 -2.63 -19.94 -17.58
C ALA A 233 -3.88 -19.00 -17.59
N GLU A 234 -4.84 -19.21 -16.72
CA GLU A 234 -5.99 -18.31 -16.51
C GLU A 234 -5.77 -17.37 -15.33
N GLY A 235 -4.62 -17.43 -14.67
CA GLY A 235 -4.28 -16.67 -13.49
C GLY A 235 -4.21 -15.17 -13.74
N LEU A 236 -4.76 -14.38 -12.81
CA LEU A 236 -4.68 -12.92 -12.80
C LEU A 236 -3.97 -12.44 -11.55
N LEU A 237 -3.12 -11.43 -11.69
CA LEU A 237 -2.39 -10.83 -10.58
C LEU A 237 -2.66 -9.32 -10.50
N VAL A 238 -3.03 -8.82 -9.32
CA VAL A 238 -3.13 -7.39 -9.02
C VAL A 238 -2.16 -7.06 -7.90
N ASN A 239 -1.19 -6.18 -8.17
CA ASN A 239 -0.22 -5.76 -7.15
C ASN A 239 -0.41 -4.28 -6.77
N VAL A 240 -0.97 -4.05 -5.57
CA VAL A 240 -1.06 -2.75 -4.90
C VAL A 240 -0.26 -2.73 -3.58
N ALA A 241 0.58 -3.73 -3.38
CA ALA A 241 1.45 -3.89 -2.22
C ALA A 241 2.78 -3.15 -2.41
N ARG A 242 3.81 -3.86 -2.87
CA ARG A 242 5.12 -3.33 -3.26
C ARG A 242 5.66 -4.15 -4.43
N GLY A 243 6.45 -3.53 -5.30
CA GLY A 243 7.08 -4.20 -6.45
C GLY A 243 7.90 -5.40 -6.02
N ALA A 244 8.78 -5.20 -5.05
CA ALA A 244 9.70 -6.23 -4.56
C ALA A 244 9.05 -7.48 -3.94
N VAL A 245 7.73 -7.51 -3.74
CA VAL A 245 6.99 -8.72 -3.30
C VAL A 245 6.93 -9.77 -4.42
N VAL A 246 6.96 -9.32 -5.67
CA VAL A 246 6.94 -10.17 -6.86
C VAL A 246 8.29 -10.09 -7.54
N ASP A 247 8.83 -11.23 -7.95
CA ASP A 247 10.05 -11.27 -8.77
C ASP A 247 9.79 -10.62 -10.13
N GLU A 248 10.58 -9.61 -10.49
CA GLU A 248 10.33 -8.80 -11.68
C GLU A 248 10.50 -9.58 -12.97
N GLU A 249 11.62 -10.30 -13.11
CA GLU A 249 11.92 -11.11 -14.28
C GLU A 249 10.92 -12.25 -14.42
N GLY A 250 10.64 -12.94 -13.30
CA GLY A 250 9.67 -14.03 -13.25
C GLY A 250 8.28 -13.59 -13.66
N LEU A 251 7.84 -12.42 -13.20
CA LEU A 251 6.54 -11.86 -13.60
C LEU A 251 6.50 -11.50 -15.09
N TYR A 252 7.55 -10.84 -15.59
CA TYR A 252 7.64 -10.47 -17.01
C TYR A 252 7.59 -11.70 -17.90
N GLU A 253 8.39 -12.72 -17.60
CA GLU A 253 8.43 -13.98 -18.35
C GLU A 253 7.08 -14.75 -18.27
N ALA A 254 6.46 -14.78 -17.09
CA ALA A 254 5.16 -15.45 -16.91
C ALA A 254 4.06 -14.79 -17.77
N LEU A 255 4.06 -13.46 -17.87
CA LEU A 255 3.13 -12.70 -18.71
C LEU A 255 3.42 -12.87 -20.20
N ARG A 256 4.69 -12.83 -20.59
CA ARG A 256 5.14 -12.95 -21.98
C ARG A 256 4.85 -14.34 -22.55
N ASN A 257 5.03 -15.36 -21.72
CA ASN A 257 4.88 -16.76 -22.15
C ASN A 257 3.46 -17.32 -21.90
N GLY A 258 2.55 -16.52 -21.32
CA GLY A 258 1.19 -16.97 -21.02
C GLY A 258 1.09 -17.95 -19.85
N THR A 259 2.09 -17.98 -18.96
CA THR A 259 2.03 -18.77 -17.71
C THR A 259 0.89 -18.25 -16.82
N ILE A 260 0.62 -16.95 -16.86
CA ILE A 260 -0.58 -16.32 -16.31
C ILE A 260 -1.26 -15.47 -17.39
N ALA A 261 -2.58 -15.26 -17.26
CA ALA A 261 -3.38 -14.53 -18.25
C ALA A 261 -3.08 -13.03 -18.27
N GLY A 262 -2.75 -12.42 -17.12
CA GLY A 262 -2.48 -11.00 -17.07
C GLY A 262 -2.16 -10.46 -15.69
N ALA A 263 -1.68 -9.20 -15.66
CA ALA A 263 -1.40 -8.50 -14.42
C ALA A 263 -1.83 -7.04 -14.47
N ALA A 264 -2.16 -6.48 -13.29
CA ALA A 264 -2.39 -5.06 -13.08
C ALA A 264 -1.50 -4.56 -11.93
N LEU A 265 -0.65 -3.57 -12.22
CA LEU A 265 0.45 -3.18 -11.37
C LEU A 265 0.37 -1.69 -11.04
N ASP A 266 0.34 -1.34 -9.74
CA ASP A 266 0.43 0.05 -9.25
C ASP A 266 1.78 0.33 -8.57
N VAL A 267 2.60 -0.70 -8.33
CA VAL A 267 3.87 -0.61 -7.58
C VAL A 267 5.02 -1.18 -8.38
N TRP A 268 6.23 -0.64 -8.15
CA TRP A 268 7.35 -0.81 -9.06
C TRP A 268 8.67 -1.13 -8.34
N TYR A 269 9.73 -1.37 -9.12
CA TYR A 269 11.03 -1.83 -8.68
C TYR A 269 12.06 -0.70 -8.54
N ASP A 270 11.98 0.32 -9.43
CA ASP A 270 12.83 1.51 -9.36
C ASP A 270 11.98 2.79 -9.26
N TYR A 271 12.09 3.50 -8.13
CA TYR A 271 11.39 4.76 -7.89
C TYR A 271 12.19 6.02 -8.28
N ARG A 272 13.41 5.84 -8.83
CA ARG A 272 14.26 6.93 -9.31
C ARG A 272 14.86 6.61 -10.68
N PRO A 273 14.04 6.15 -11.65
CA PRO A 273 14.55 5.72 -12.93
C PRO A 273 15.18 6.89 -13.68
N GLU A 274 16.31 6.61 -14.35
CA GLU A 274 16.89 7.55 -15.30
C GLU A 274 16.01 7.67 -16.54
N ALA A 275 16.05 8.84 -17.18
CA ALA A 275 15.35 9.05 -18.43
C ALA A 275 16.07 8.34 -19.58
N ASP A 276 15.33 7.66 -20.45
CA ASP A 276 15.85 7.15 -21.71
C ASP A 276 16.20 8.28 -22.68
N ARG A 277 16.73 7.95 -23.87
CA ARG A 277 17.11 8.93 -24.91
C ARG A 277 15.95 9.79 -25.42
N SER A 278 14.71 9.36 -25.21
CA SER A 278 13.49 10.10 -25.56
C SER A 278 12.86 10.83 -24.36
N GLY A 279 13.53 10.83 -23.21
CA GLY A 279 13.06 11.50 -21.98
C GLY A 279 12.04 10.71 -21.19
N ARG A 280 11.75 9.44 -21.55
CA ARG A 280 10.79 8.59 -20.84
C ARG A 280 11.46 7.94 -19.64
N LYS A 281 10.70 7.72 -18.55
CA LYS A 281 11.17 7.09 -17.32
C LYS A 281 10.32 5.88 -17.03
N TYR A 282 10.93 4.72 -16.96
CA TYR A 282 10.26 3.47 -16.63
C TYR A 282 10.75 2.97 -15.28
N PRO A 283 9.84 2.72 -14.31
CA PRO A 283 10.21 2.30 -12.96
C PRO A 283 10.47 0.79 -12.87
N TYR A 284 10.86 0.16 -13.97
CA TYR A 284 11.09 -1.28 -14.12
C TYR A 284 12.18 -1.54 -15.16
N TYR A 285 12.81 -2.73 -15.08
CA TYR A 285 13.92 -3.12 -15.96
C TYR A 285 13.47 -3.94 -17.17
N PHE A 286 12.31 -4.60 -17.11
CA PHE A 286 11.73 -5.40 -18.19
C PHE A 286 10.57 -4.63 -18.85
N PRO A 287 10.41 -4.68 -20.19
CA PRO A 287 9.48 -3.81 -20.92
C PRO A 287 8.01 -4.24 -20.76
N PHE A 288 7.46 -4.14 -19.56
CA PHE A 288 6.04 -4.42 -19.28
C PHE A 288 5.06 -3.62 -20.15
N HIS A 289 5.48 -2.43 -20.60
CA HIS A 289 4.68 -1.56 -21.46
C HIS A 289 4.45 -2.11 -22.87
N ASP A 290 5.22 -3.12 -23.29
CA ASP A 290 5.04 -3.81 -24.59
C ASP A 290 4.07 -5.00 -24.49
N LEU A 291 3.68 -5.39 -23.27
CA LEU A 291 2.80 -6.55 -23.06
C LEU A 291 1.32 -6.13 -23.15
N PRO A 292 0.51 -6.82 -23.98
CA PRO A 292 -0.91 -6.49 -24.17
C PRO A 292 -1.81 -6.90 -23.00
N ASN A 293 -1.30 -7.76 -22.12
CA ASN A 293 -2.01 -8.35 -20.98
C ASN A 293 -1.61 -7.71 -19.63
N VAL A 294 -1.11 -6.47 -19.68
CA VAL A 294 -0.72 -5.72 -18.47
C VAL A 294 -1.44 -4.37 -18.39
N VAL A 295 -1.94 -4.03 -17.20
CA VAL A 295 -2.43 -2.69 -16.87
C VAL A 295 -1.41 -2.02 -15.94
N LEU A 296 -0.89 -0.86 -16.36
CA LEU A 296 0.15 -0.13 -15.65
C LEU A 296 -0.45 1.10 -14.96
N SER A 297 -0.15 1.28 -13.68
CA SER A 297 -0.53 2.45 -12.89
C SER A 297 0.71 3.01 -12.16
N PRO A 298 0.93 4.35 -12.14
CA PRO A 298 2.16 4.95 -11.66
C PRO A 298 2.15 5.21 -10.14
N HIS A 299 1.84 4.22 -9.33
CA HIS A 299 1.73 4.27 -7.87
C HIS A 299 0.74 5.34 -7.40
N ARG A 300 -0.52 5.22 -7.84
CA ARG A 300 -1.60 6.18 -7.57
C ARG A 300 -2.77 5.63 -6.75
N ALA A 301 -2.68 4.40 -6.29
CA ALA A 301 -3.75 3.76 -5.52
C ALA A 301 -4.17 4.53 -4.26
N ALA A 302 -3.24 5.26 -3.63
CA ALA A 302 -3.48 5.99 -2.39
C ALA A 302 -3.52 7.52 -2.58
N SER A 303 -4.09 8.01 -3.69
CA SER A 303 -4.06 9.43 -4.07
C SER A 303 -5.46 10.03 -4.29
N PRO A 304 -6.35 10.04 -3.29
CA PRO A 304 -7.67 10.67 -3.43
C PRO A 304 -7.52 12.19 -3.49
N PHE A 305 -8.30 12.85 -4.37
CA PHE A 305 -8.38 14.30 -4.41
C PHE A 305 -9.30 14.80 -3.30
N GLY A 306 -8.77 15.73 -2.46
CA GLY A 306 -9.59 16.50 -1.53
C GLY A 306 -10.21 15.73 -0.35
N ASP A 307 -9.99 14.43 -0.22
CA ASP A 307 -10.46 13.67 0.93
C ASP A 307 -9.44 13.74 2.07
N LEU A 308 -9.83 14.36 3.17
CA LEU A 308 -9.00 14.53 4.37
C LEU A 308 -9.24 13.46 5.44
N ALA A 309 -10.26 12.60 5.31
CA ALA A 309 -10.54 11.53 6.27
C ALA A 309 -9.38 10.53 6.43
N ARG A 310 -8.49 10.46 5.46
CA ARG A 310 -7.23 9.70 5.59
C ARG A 310 -6.34 10.13 6.77
N TRP A 311 -6.57 11.33 7.30
CA TRP A 311 -5.81 11.90 8.42
C TRP A 311 -6.45 11.63 9.78
N ASP A 312 -7.63 11.00 9.82
CA ASP A 312 -8.34 10.69 11.07
C ASP A 312 -7.49 9.85 12.02
N GLU A 313 -6.71 8.88 11.49
CA GLU A 313 -5.82 8.06 12.31
C GLU A 313 -4.68 8.87 12.93
N VAL A 314 -4.17 9.89 12.23
CA VAL A 314 -3.16 10.81 12.78
C VAL A 314 -3.76 11.60 13.93
N VAL A 315 -4.95 12.19 13.72
CA VAL A 315 -5.70 12.93 14.76
C VAL A 315 -6.00 12.03 15.95
N GLU A 316 -6.47 10.80 15.71
CA GLU A 316 -6.80 9.85 16.78
C GLU A 316 -5.56 9.44 17.58
N ASN A 317 -4.43 9.17 16.93
CA ASN A 317 -3.18 8.89 17.64
C ASN A 317 -2.67 10.08 18.46
N LEU A 318 -2.82 11.32 17.95
CA LEU A 318 -2.50 12.52 18.72
C LEU A 318 -3.40 12.65 19.97
N LYS A 319 -4.70 12.35 19.84
CA LYS A 319 -5.64 12.31 20.98
C LYS A 319 -5.25 11.26 22.00
N ARG A 320 -4.99 10.03 21.56
CA ARG A 320 -4.58 8.92 22.44
C ARG A 320 -3.29 9.25 23.18
N PHE A 321 -2.31 9.76 22.47
CA PHE A 321 -1.03 10.20 23.06
C PHE A 321 -1.23 11.31 24.09
N ALA A 322 -2.05 12.34 23.79
CA ALA A 322 -2.36 13.43 24.71
C ALA A 322 -3.04 12.96 26.00
N TYR A 323 -3.87 11.94 25.94
CA TYR A 323 -4.51 11.32 27.10
C TYR A 323 -3.65 10.25 27.79
N GLY A 324 -2.40 10.05 27.38
CA GLY A 324 -1.49 9.05 27.96
C GLY A 324 -1.95 7.61 27.73
N ARG A 325 -2.69 7.34 26.65
CA ARG A 325 -3.15 5.98 26.32
C ARG A 325 -2.03 5.18 25.72
N GLU A 326 -1.97 3.90 26.08
CA GLU A 326 -0.98 2.95 25.57
C GLU A 326 -1.45 2.25 24.28
N ASP A 327 -2.75 2.25 24.00
CA ASP A 327 -3.38 1.59 22.85
C ASP A 327 -3.39 2.48 21.58
N LEU A 328 -2.22 2.98 21.17
CA LEU A 328 -2.08 3.72 19.92
C LEU A 328 -2.49 2.86 18.72
N LEU A 329 -3.05 3.50 17.68
CA LEU A 329 -3.42 2.81 16.45
C LEU A 329 -2.17 2.45 15.65
N ASN A 330 -2.16 1.24 15.10
CA ASN A 330 -1.20 0.79 14.10
C ASN A 330 0.26 0.93 14.57
N VAL A 331 0.55 0.52 15.81
CA VAL A 331 1.92 0.45 16.31
C VAL A 331 2.71 -0.56 15.49
N VAL A 332 3.85 -0.12 14.97
CA VAL A 332 4.74 -0.94 14.15
C VAL A 332 5.55 -1.86 15.05
N ASP A 333 5.45 -3.16 14.84
CA ASP A 333 6.36 -4.14 15.42
C ASP A 333 7.68 -4.12 14.64
N LEU A 334 8.73 -3.53 15.21
CA LEU A 334 10.03 -3.43 14.56
C LEU A 334 10.69 -4.79 14.32
N GLY A 335 10.30 -5.85 15.05
CA GLY A 335 10.76 -7.22 14.82
C GLY A 335 10.11 -7.85 13.58
N ARG A 336 8.81 -7.60 13.39
CA ARG A 336 8.03 -8.07 12.23
C ARG A 336 8.11 -7.15 11.02
N GLU A 337 8.61 -5.93 11.20
CA GLU A 337 8.79 -4.88 10.18
C GLU A 337 7.47 -4.26 9.65
N TYR A 338 6.39 -4.42 10.40
CA TYR A 338 5.09 -3.81 10.05
C TYR A 338 4.18 -3.64 11.27
#